data_3e36fd8e6b1e3eeb54b4f5c793ec0678
#
_entry.id   3e36fd8e6b1e3eeb54b4f5c793ec0678
#
_cell.length_a   1.000
_cell.length_b   1.000
_cell.length_c   1.000
_cell.angle_alpha   90.00
_cell.angle_beta   90.00
_cell.angle_gamma   90.00
#
_symmetry.space_group_name_H-M   'P 1'
#
loop_
_entity.id
_entity.type
_entity.pdbx_description
1 polymer ?
#
loop_
_entity_poly.entity_id
_entity_poly.type
_entity_poly.pdbx_seq_one_letter_code
_entity_poly.pdbx_strand_id
1 'polypeptide(L)'
;MVAFTPGAASDVIGRLFAQGAGPVVGQQIVVENKPGAGSIIAAQYVARAAKDGYVLFLPALSTLTNQIINPAPALDLNRDFAPIALLAIGAVVLVVNPASNVHSVPELIALAKAKPGQARAAGMKS
;
A
#
# COMPACT_ATOMS: atom_id res chain seq x y z
N MET A 1 11.23 -1.96 6.28
CA MET A 1 10.05 -1.29 6.91
C MET A 1 8.84 -1.43 6.02
N VAL A 2 7.75 -1.98 6.53
CA VAL A 2 6.46 -2.18 5.85
C VAL A 2 5.43 -1.24 6.47
N ALA A 3 4.69 -0.52 5.64
CA ALA A 3 3.76 0.53 6.09
C ALA A 3 2.39 0.01 6.55
N PHE A 4 2.17 -1.30 6.53
CA PHE A 4 0.87 -1.95 6.80
C PHE A 4 0.95 -2.95 7.95
N THR A 5 -0.21 -3.38 8.42
CA THR A 5 -0.32 -4.38 9.48
C THR A 5 0.29 -5.71 9.07
N PRO A 6 0.81 -6.49 10.02
CA PRO A 6 1.23 -7.87 9.75
C PRO A 6 0.12 -8.68 9.09
N GLY A 7 0.49 -9.49 8.09
CA GLY A 7 -0.46 -10.30 7.31
C GLY A 7 -1.10 -9.58 6.12
N ALA A 8 -0.91 -8.28 5.94
CA ALA A 8 -1.30 -7.57 4.72
C ALA A 8 -0.45 -8.03 3.53
N ALA A 9 -0.94 -7.82 2.29
CA ALA A 9 -0.21 -8.24 1.08
C ALA A 9 1.23 -7.71 1.01
N SER A 10 1.44 -6.45 1.38
CA SER A 10 2.79 -5.85 1.44
C SER A 10 3.69 -6.47 2.51
N ASP A 11 3.12 -6.92 3.64
CA ASP A 11 3.90 -7.64 4.67
C ASP A 11 4.36 -9.00 4.15
N VAL A 12 3.47 -9.75 3.50
CA VAL A 12 3.80 -11.05 2.89
C VAL A 12 4.89 -10.87 1.83
N ILE A 13 4.75 -9.89 0.94
CA ILE A 13 5.75 -9.57 -0.09
C ILE A 13 7.09 -9.19 0.57
N GLY A 14 7.07 -8.35 1.59
CA GLY A 14 8.27 -7.95 2.32
C GLY A 14 9.00 -9.13 2.98
N ARG A 15 8.26 -10.07 3.55
CA ARG A 15 8.85 -11.28 4.16
C ARG A 15 9.41 -12.25 3.13
N LEU A 16 8.72 -12.45 2.00
CA LEU A 16 9.24 -13.25 0.89
C LEU A 16 10.52 -12.64 0.30
N PHE A 17 10.54 -11.32 0.12
CA PHE A 17 11.76 -10.60 -0.28
C PHE A 17 12.88 -10.80 0.73
N ALA A 18 12.61 -10.61 2.02
CA ALA A 18 13.61 -10.78 3.08
C ALA A 18 14.17 -12.20 3.11
N GLN A 19 13.34 -13.21 2.92
CA GLN A 19 13.75 -14.61 2.87
C GLN A 19 14.64 -14.91 1.66
N GLY A 20 14.30 -14.36 0.49
CA GLY A 20 15.07 -14.59 -0.74
C GLY A 20 16.36 -13.77 -0.81
N ALA A 21 16.34 -12.52 -0.37
CA ALA A 21 17.47 -11.62 -0.47
C ALA A 21 18.50 -11.82 0.66
N GLY A 22 18.07 -12.24 1.85
CA GLY A 22 18.94 -12.44 3.01
C GLY A 22 20.19 -13.28 2.71
N PRO A 23 20.07 -14.49 2.12
CA PRO A 23 21.23 -15.31 1.73
C PRO A 23 22.14 -14.63 0.70
N VAL A 24 21.57 -13.83 -0.20
CA VAL A 24 22.34 -13.13 -1.25
C VAL A 24 23.20 -12.01 -0.67
N VAL A 25 22.65 -11.25 0.29
CA VAL A 25 23.39 -10.17 0.96
C VAL A 25 24.22 -10.64 2.15
N GLY A 26 24.13 -11.94 2.49
CA GLY A 26 24.88 -12.54 3.60
C GLY A 26 24.41 -12.09 4.99
N GLN A 27 23.20 -11.51 5.09
CA GLN A 27 22.66 -10.98 6.35
C GLN A 27 21.15 -11.19 6.45
N GLN A 28 20.66 -11.30 7.68
CA GLN A 28 19.24 -11.40 7.94
C GLN A 28 18.55 -10.04 7.70
N ILE A 29 17.49 -10.05 6.88
CA ILE A 29 16.64 -8.89 6.68
C ILE A 29 15.45 -8.98 7.62
N VAL A 30 15.35 -8.03 8.55
CA VAL A 30 14.25 -7.95 9.53
C VAL A 30 13.11 -7.11 8.95
N VAL A 31 11.91 -7.68 8.93
CA VAL A 31 10.68 -6.98 8.51
C VAL A 31 10.00 -6.36 9.72
N GLU A 32 9.92 -5.05 9.72
CA GLU A 32 9.18 -4.28 10.74
C GLU A 32 7.93 -3.65 10.13
N ASN A 33 6.82 -3.71 10.84
CA ASN A 33 5.55 -3.11 10.44
C ASN A 33 5.30 -1.83 11.24
N LYS A 34 5.07 -0.72 10.53
CA LYS A 34 4.65 0.57 11.12
C LYS A 34 3.39 1.07 10.40
N PRO A 35 2.20 0.55 10.76
CA PRO A 35 0.94 1.00 10.16
C PRO A 35 0.55 2.37 10.70
N GLY A 36 -0.30 3.07 9.94
CA GLY A 36 -0.95 4.30 10.37
C GLY A 36 -0.81 5.46 9.39
N ALA A 37 -1.76 6.39 9.49
CA ALA A 37 -1.86 7.61 8.69
C ALA A 37 -1.64 7.38 7.17
N GLY A 38 -2.21 6.30 6.60
CA GLY A 38 -2.06 5.98 5.19
C GLY A 38 -0.60 5.76 4.77
N SER A 39 0.20 5.13 5.62
CA SER A 39 1.63 4.84 5.42
C SER A 39 2.60 6.01 5.68
N ILE A 40 2.12 7.19 6.01
CA ILE A 40 2.96 8.38 6.22
C ILE A 40 3.91 8.16 7.41
N ILE A 41 3.47 7.49 8.48
CA ILE A 41 4.30 7.24 9.68
C ILE A 41 5.54 6.42 9.31
N ALA A 42 5.38 5.32 8.56
CA ALA A 42 6.50 4.50 8.12
C ALA A 42 7.41 5.25 7.16
N ALA A 43 6.85 6.00 6.22
CA ALA A 43 7.62 6.79 5.26
C ALA A 43 8.47 7.86 5.96
N GLN A 44 7.90 8.62 6.89
CA GLN A 44 8.65 9.62 7.67
C GLN A 44 9.75 9.00 8.52
N TYR A 45 9.50 7.82 9.10
CA TYR A 45 10.51 7.11 9.87
C TYR A 45 11.71 6.76 9.00
N VAL A 46 11.48 6.17 7.81
CA VAL A 46 12.56 5.77 6.91
C VAL A 46 13.26 6.99 6.30
N ALA A 47 12.53 8.04 5.93
CA ALA A 47 13.12 9.26 5.40
C ALA A 47 14.11 9.93 6.38
N ARG A 48 13.92 9.72 7.70
CA ARG A 48 14.81 10.23 8.77
C ARG A 48 15.90 9.24 9.19
N ALA A 49 15.84 8.00 8.72
CA ALA A 49 16.86 7.00 9.01
C ALA A 49 18.19 7.34 8.35
N ALA A 50 19.27 6.68 8.80
CA ALA A 50 20.59 6.79 8.15
C ALA A 50 20.49 6.41 6.67
N LYS A 51 21.16 7.18 5.81
CA LYS A 51 21.16 6.97 4.35
C LYS A 51 22.30 6.03 3.93
N ASP A 52 22.42 4.91 4.65
CA ASP A 52 23.47 3.91 4.49
C ASP A 52 23.01 2.65 3.75
N GLY A 53 21.72 2.61 3.34
CA GLY A 53 21.14 1.48 2.61
C GLY A 53 20.64 0.34 3.50
N TYR A 54 20.78 0.43 4.83
CA TYR A 54 20.32 -0.62 5.74
C TYR A 54 18.84 -0.51 6.10
N VAL A 55 18.20 0.62 5.86
CA VAL A 55 16.76 0.81 6.09
C VAL A 55 16.04 0.97 4.78
N LEU A 56 15.26 -0.04 4.40
CA LEU A 56 14.48 -0.08 3.17
C LEU A 56 13.01 0.21 3.47
N PHE A 57 12.33 0.92 2.58
CA PHE A 57 10.90 1.18 2.64
C PHE A 57 10.16 0.39 1.56
N LEU A 58 9.12 -0.32 1.94
CA LEU A 58 8.21 -1.00 1.04
C LEU A 58 6.85 -0.29 1.05
N PRO A 59 6.62 0.68 0.17
CA PRO A 59 5.33 1.32 0.00
C PRO A 59 4.37 0.43 -0.78
N ALA A 60 3.07 0.73 -0.67
CA ALA A 60 2.06 0.23 -1.58
C ALA A 60 1.49 1.39 -2.42
N LEU A 61 0.69 1.07 -3.44
CA LEU A 61 0.05 2.09 -4.29
C LEU A 61 -0.76 3.10 -3.46
N SER A 62 -1.41 2.65 -2.38
CA SER A 62 -2.14 3.52 -1.47
C SER A 62 -1.26 4.56 -0.75
N THR A 63 0.03 4.30 -0.56
CA THR A 63 0.98 5.28 -0.03
C THR A 63 1.14 6.46 -0.99
N LEU A 64 1.29 6.16 -2.29
CA LEU A 64 1.42 7.16 -3.35
C LEU A 64 0.13 7.96 -3.53
N THR A 65 -1.01 7.27 -3.62
CA THR A 65 -2.32 7.93 -3.78
C THR A 65 -2.67 8.79 -2.56
N ASN A 66 -2.33 8.34 -1.35
CA ASN A 66 -2.56 9.13 -0.14
C ASN A 66 -1.71 10.41 -0.11
N GLN A 67 -0.49 10.37 -0.61
CA GLN A 67 0.34 11.57 -0.71
C GLN A 67 -0.26 12.60 -1.69
N ILE A 68 -0.89 12.15 -2.78
CA ILE A 68 -1.56 13.03 -3.75
C ILE A 68 -2.82 13.67 -3.15
N ILE A 69 -3.62 12.88 -2.42
CA ILE A 69 -4.89 13.33 -1.84
C ILE A 69 -4.67 14.16 -0.57
N ASN A 70 -3.71 13.75 0.25
CA ASN A 70 -3.36 14.36 1.52
C ASN A 70 -1.86 14.72 1.54
N PRO A 71 -1.45 15.77 0.84
CA PRO A 71 -0.05 16.13 0.78
C PRO A 71 0.48 16.47 2.18
N ALA A 72 1.49 15.73 2.62
CA ALA A 72 2.22 16.04 3.84
C ALA A 72 3.42 16.92 3.46
N PRO A 73 3.47 18.20 3.86
CA PRO A 73 4.53 19.13 3.43
C PRO A 73 5.94 18.67 3.77
N ALA A 74 6.07 17.83 4.80
CA ALA A 74 7.36 17.33 5.28
C ALA A 74 7.82 16.03 4.60
N LEU A 75 7.08 15.49 3.63
CA LEU A 75 7.41 14.22 2.97
C LEU A 75 7.13 14.31 1.47
N ASP A 76 8.15 14.03 0.68
CA ASP A 76 8.04 13.87 -0.77
C ASP A 76 8.70 12.54 -1.17
N LEU A 77 7.90 11.57 -1.63
CA LEU A 77 8.40 10.24 -1.97
C LEU A 77 9.42 10.27 -3.12
N ASN A 78 9.31 11.21 -4.04
CA ASN A 78 10.24 11.33 -5.16
C ASN A 78 11.56 12.00 -4.77
N ARG A 79 11.52 12.90 -3.79
CA ARG A 79 12.70 13.64 -3.30
C ARG A 79 13.42 12.87 -2.20
N ASP A 80 12.65 12.26 -1.28
CA ASP A 80 13.19 11.74 -0.02
C ASP A 80 13.60 10.26 -0.13
N PHE A 81 13.26 9.58 -1.25
CA PHE A 81 13.57 8.17 -1.48
C PHE A 81 14.21 7.92 -2.85
N ALA A 82 15.11 6.97 -2.90
CA ALA A 82 15.65 6.43 -4.14
C ALA A 82 14.92 5.10 -4.46
N PRO A 83 14.23 4.98 -5.61
CA PRO A 83 13.60 3.72 -6.01
C PRO A 83 14.67 2.67 -6.36
N ILE A 84 14.48 1.45 -5.86
CA ILE A 84 15.40 0.33 -6.08
C ILE A 84 14.81 -0.67 -7.07
N ALA A 85 13.62 -1.22 -6.76
CA ALA A 85 12.97 -2.23 -7.58
C ALA A 85 11.47 -2.28 -7.34
N LEU A 86 10.72 -2.74 -8.35
CA LEU A 86 9.32 -3.11 -8.23
C LEU A 86 9.24 -4.58 -7.80
N LEU A 87 8.80 -4.84 -6.57
CA LEU A 87 8.77 -6.19 -6.01
C LEU A 87 7.55 -7.00 -6.46
N ALA A 88 6.39 -6.35 -6.63
CA ALA A 88 5.16 -7.02 -7.06
C ALA A 88 4.18 -6.03 -7.67
N ILE A 89 3.31 -6.56 -8.54
CA ILE A 89 2.15 -5.87 -9.09
C ILE A 89 0.91 -6.64 -8.68
N GLY A 90 -0.05 -5.96 -8.04
CA GLY A 90 -1.34 -6.53 -7.67
C GLY A 90 -2.47 -5.98 -8.53
N ALA A 91 -3.38 -6.84 -8.97
CA ALA A 91 -4.61 -6.42 -9.62
C ALA A 91 -5.64 -5.98 -8.56
N VAL A 92 -6.34 -4.89 -8.84
CA VAL A 92 -7.51 -4.45 -8.05
C VAL A 92 -8.76 -4.89 -8.79
N VAL A 93 -9.65 -5.59 -8.10
CA VAL A 93 -10.90 -6.11 -8.66
C VAL A 93 -12.08 -5.42 -7.99
N LEU A 94 -13.00 -4.89 -8.79
CA LEU A 94 -14.28 -4.40 -8.31
C LEU A 94 -15.25 -5.57 -8.21
N VAL A 95 -15.75 -5.82 -7.03
CA VAL A 95 -16.73 -6.89 -6.78
C VAL A 95 -18.03 -6.29 -6.23
N VAL A 96 -19.14 -6.92 -6.59
CA VAL A 96 -20.48 -6.57 -6.10
C VAL A 96 -21.16 -7.81 -5.51
N ASN A 97 -22.13 -7.60 -4.63
CA ASN A 97 -22.96 -8.70 -4.13
C ASN A 97 -23.77 -9.30 -5.31
N PRO A 98 -23.75 -10.63 -5.52
CA PRO A 98 -24.52 -11.28 -6.57
C PRO A 98 -26.01 -10.92 -6.57
N ALA A 99 -26.62 -10.69 -5.40
CA ALA A 99 -28.01 -10.27 -5.26
C ALA A 99 -28.31 -8.87 -5.82
N SER A 100 -27.29 -8.08 -6.16
CA SER A 100 -27.48 -6.75 -6.76
C SER A 100 -27.89 -6.82 -8.24
N ASN A 101 -27.76 -7.97 -8.90
CA ASN A 101 -27.96 -8.17 -10.34
C ASN A 101 -27.21 -7.15 -11.22
N VAL A 102 -26.03 -6.71 -10.75
CA VAL A 102 -25.13 -5.81 -11.48
C VAL A 102 -23.99 -6.62 -12.08
N HIS A 103 -23.82 -6.56 -13.39
CA HIS A 103 -22.81 -7.36 -14.10
C HIS A 103 -21.78 -6.50 -14.82
N SER A 104 -21.92 -5.18 -14.79
CA SER A 104 -20.99 -4.25 -15.45
C SER A 104 -20.87 -2.93 -14.68
N VAL A 105 -19.77 -2.20 -14.94
CA VAL A 105 -19.54 -0.88 -14.36
C VAL A 105 -20.62 0.13 -14.76
N PRO A 106 -21.09 0.20 -16.03
CA PRO A 106 -22.21 1.07 -16.40
C PRO A 106 -23.48 0.78 -15.61
N GLU A 107 -23.83 -0.49 -15.39
CA GLU A 107 -25.00 -0.89 -14.58
C GLU A 107 -24.84 -0.47 -13.12
N LEU A 108 -23.63 -0.60 -12.56
CA LEU A 108 -23.33 -0.13 -11.19
C LEU A 108 -23.53 1.39 -11.09
N ILE A 109 -23.06 2.15 -12.07
CA ILE A 109 -23.24 3.60 -12.12
C ILE A 109 -24.72 3.96 -12.23
N ALA A 110 -25.48 3.27 -13.09
CA ALA A 110 -26.93 3.50 -13.22
C ALA A 110 -27.66 3.21 -11.91
N LEU A 111 -27.34 2.11 -11.23
CA LEU A 111 -27.92 1.77 -9.93
C LEU A 111 -27.59 2.84 -8.87
N ALA A 112 -26.34 3.29 -8.82
CA ALA A 112 -25.92 4.31 -7.86
C ALA A 112 -26.61 5.65 -8.10
N LYS A 113 -26.84 6.03 -9.36
CA LYS A 113 -27.60 7.24 -9.73
C LYS A 113 -29.10 7.11 -9.40
N ALA A 114 -29.68 5.92 -9.59
CA ALA A 114 -31.09 5.66 -9.30
C ALA A 114 -31.40 5.65 -7.80
N LYS A 115 -30.40 5.29 -6.96
CA LYS A 115 -30.56 5.19 -5.50
C LYS A 115 -29.42 5.92 -4.77
N PRO A 116 -29.39 7.25 -4.78
CA PRO A 116 -28.37 8.05 -4.12
C PRO A 116 -28.26 7.72 -2.62
N GLY A 117 -27.05 7.50 -2.13
CA GLY A 117 -26.77 7.20 -0.72
C GLY A 117 -27.02 5.75 -0.28
N GLN A 118 -27.57 4.88 -1.13
CA GLN A 118 -27.75 3.46 -0.83
C GLN A 118 -26.57 2.58 -1.30
N ALA A 119 -25.86 3.00 -2.33
CA ALA A 119 -24.65 2.33 -2.77
C ALA A 119 -23.50 2.61 -1.77
N ARG A 120 -23.12 1.60 -1.00
CA ARG A 120 -21.99 1.68 -0.06
C ARG A 120 -20.83 0.86 -0.60
N ALA A 121 -19.67 1.48 -0.72
CA ALA A 121 -18.44 0.76 -0.98
C ALA A 121 -17.90 0.18 0.33
N ALA A 122 -17.74 -1.15 0.39
CA ALA A 122 -16.99 -1.80 1.45
C ALA A 122 -15.53 -1.88 0.98
N GLY A 123 -14.65 -1.11 1.61
CA GLY A 123 -13.21 -1.23 1.43
C GLY A 123 -12.60 -1.99 2.61
N MET A 124 -11.42 -2.58 2.40
CA MET A 124 -10.62 -3.04 3.54
C MET A 124 -10.31 -1.82 4.42
N LYS A 125 -10.75 -1.86 5.66
CA LYS A 125 -10.26 -0.90 6.66
C LYS A 125 -8.77 -1.22 6.87
N SER A 126 -7.93 -0.29 6.49
CA SER A 126 -6.50 -0.31 6.82
C SER A 126 -6.27 0.03 8.28
#